data_2776e4f1df45560d3cbdf59898fc26dd
#
_entry.id   2776e4f1df45560d3cbdf59898fc26dd
#
_cell.length_a   1.000
_cell.length_b   1.000
_cell.length_c   1.000
_cell.angle_alpha   90.00
_cell.angle_beta   90.00
_cell.angle_gamma   90.00
#
_symmetry.space_group_name_H-M   'P 1'
#
loop_
_entity.id
_entity.type
_entity.pdbx_description
1 polymer ?
#
loop_
_entity_poly.entity_id
_entity_poly.type
_entity_poly.pdbx_seq_one_letter_code
_entity_poly.pdbx_strand_id
1 'polypeptide(L)'
;MTTFERVYAAVRLIPRGSVATYGQIARAIGNPRLARVVGYALHVNPEPGVIPCHRVVRRDGAVSPAFAFGGSNRQAELLKNEGVGFTDESHVDMARFCVRALPYIAESVSYTHLTLPTNSLV
;
A
#
# COMPACT_ATOMS: atom_id res chain seq x y z
N MET A 1 -10.03 6.68 13.08
CA MET A 1 -9.19 5.53 12.66
C MET A 1 -7.84 5.54 13.36
N THR A 2 -7.35 4.36 13.71
CA THR A 2 -5.98 4.24 14.20
C THR A 2 -4.99 4.45 13.06
N THR A 3 -3.71 4.64 13.40
CA THR A 3 -2.67 4.76 12.38
C THR A 3 -2.62 3.52 11.49
N PHE A 4 -2.72 2.33 12.09
CA PHE A 4 -2.71 1.09 11.30
C PHE A 4 -3.91 1.00 10.36
N GLU A 5 -5.09 1.37 10.83
CA GLU A 5 -6.28 1.38 9.98
C GLU A 5 -6.13 2.33 8.80
N ARG A 6 -5.47 3.48 9.01
CA ARG A 6 -5.19 4.42 7.93
C ARG A 6 -4.21 3.83 6.92
N VAL A 7 -3.18 3.12 7.41
CA VAL A 7 -2.25 2.42 6.53
C VAL A 7 -3.00 1.42 5.67
N TYR A 8 -3.85 0.61 6.27
CA TYR A 8 -4.61 -0.41 5.53
C TYR A 8 -5.56 0.22 4.52
N ALA A 9 -6.20 1.34 4.87
CA ALA A 9 -7.05 2.06 3.93
C ALA A 9 -6.27 2.54 2.71
N ALA A 10 -5.07 3.08 2.92
CA ALA A 10 -4.22 3.52 1.81
C ALA A 10 -3.78 2.34 0.94
N VAL A 11 -3.38 1.23 1.55
CA VAL A 11 -2.91 0.05 0.82
C VAL A 11 -4.02 -0.52 -0.05
N ARG A 12 -5.26 -0.53 0.44
CA ARG A 12 -6.41 -1.01 -0.33
C ARG A 12 -6.66 -0.20 -1.61
N LEU A 13 -6.16 1.02 -1.67
CA LEU A 13 -6.32 1.87 -2.85
C LEU A 13 -5.33 1.55 -3.96
N ILE A 14 -4.33 0.72 -3.70
CA ILE A 14 -3.38 0.33 -4.74
C ILE A 14 -4.08 -0.66 -5.68
N PRO A 15 -4.25 -0.30 -6.96
CA PRO A 15 -4.97 -1.20 -7.88
C PRO A 15 -4.19 -2.49 -8.14
N ARG A 16 -4.91 -3.54 -8.43
CA ARG A 16 -4.31 -4.78 -8.93
C ARG A 16 -3.49 -4.44 -10.18
N GLY A 17 -2.27 -4.96 -10.25
CA GLY A 17 -1.37 -4.67 -11.38
C GLY A 17 -0.51 -3.44 -11.18
N SER A 18 -0.59 -2.83 -10.00
CA SER A 18 0.23 -1.66 -9.65
C SER A 18 0.88 -1.86 -8.29
N VAL A 19 1.87 -1.04 -8.00
CA VAL A 19 2.55 -1.04 -6.69
C VAL A 19 2.65 0.39 -6.16
N ALA A 20 2.88 0.50 -4.86
CA ALA A 20 3.22 1.77 -4.20
C ALA A 20 4.42 1.52 -3.29
N THR A 21 5.05 2.60 -2.85
CA THR A 21 6.19 2.50 -1.93
C THR A 21 5.74 2.75 -0.50
N TYR A 22 6.54 2.29 0.47
CA TYR A 22 6.31 2.59 1.88
C TYR A 22 6.21 4.11 2.12
N GLY A 23 7.03 4.89 1.42
CA GLY A 23 6.99 6.35 1.54
C GLY A 23 5.71 6.96 1.01
N GLN A 24 5.15 6.41 -0.06
CA GLN A 24 3.87 6.88 -0.58
C GLN A 24 2.74 6.60 0.41
N ILE A 25 2.74 5.43 1.04
CA ILE A 25 1.76 5.10 2.07
C ILE A 25 1.91 6.06 3.26
N ALA A 26 3.15 6.28 3.71
CA ALA A 26 3.41 7.19 4.83
C ALA A 26 2.92 8.60 4.53
N ARG A 27 3.16 9.10 3.31
CA ARG A 27 2.64 10.42 2.91
C ARG A 27 1.12 10.44 2.87
N ALA A 28 0.50 9.36 2.41
CA ALA A 28 -0.97 9.29 2.34
C ALA A 28 -1.60 9.41 3.73
N ILE A 29 -0.93 8.94 4.77
CA ILE A 29 -1.42 9.07 6.14
C ILE A 29 -0.89 10.34 6.84
N GLY A 30 -0.27 11.25 6.08
CA GLY A 30 0.06 12.59 6.54
C GLY A 30 1.43 12.77 7.14
N ASN A 31 2.29 11.74 7.18
CA ASN A 31 3.62 11.88 7.76
C ASN A 31 4.62 10.95 7.06
N PRO A 32 5.47 11.51 6.17
CA PRO A 32 6.45 10.69 5.43
C PRO A 32 7.50 10.02 6.32
N ARG A 33 7.62 10.44 7.59
CA ARG A 33 8.54 9.79 8.53
C ARG A 33 8.00 8.47 9.06
N LEU A 34 6.75 8.13 8.77
CA LEU A 34 6.13 6.91 9.27
C LEU A 34 6.34 5.68 8.38
N ALA A 35 7.29 5.71 7.45
CA ALA A 35 7.53 4.57 6.57
C ALA A 35 7.85 3.28 7.34
N ARG A 36 8.56 3.38 8.46
CA ARG A 36 8.87 2.22 9.29
C ARG A 36 7.61 1.68 9.98
N VAL A 37 6.73 2.58 10.44
CA VAL A 37 5.43 2.20 11.02
C VAL A 37 4.57 1.49 9.97
N VAL A 38 4.59 2.00 8.74
CA VAL A 38 3.91 1.35 7.61
C VAL A 38 4.41 -0.09 7.46
N GLY A 39 5.73 -0.28 7.47
CA GLY A 39 6.31 -1.62 7.35
C GLY A 39 5.83 -2.55 8.45
N TYR A 40 5.77 -2.07 9.69
CA TYR A 40 5.28 -2.87 10.80
C TYR A 40 3.79 -3.21 10.65
N ALA A 41 2.98 -2.23 10.28
CA ALA A 41 1.54 -2.45 10.07
C ALA A 41 1.29 -3.52 9.00
N LEU A 42 2.09 -3.52 7.93
CA LEU A 42 1.97 -4.53 6.88
C LEU A 42 2.43 -5.89 7.35
N HIS A 43 3.45 -5.94 8.21
CA HIS A 43 3.95 -7.19 8.76
C HIS A 43 2.88 -7.90 9.58
N VAL A 44 2.04 -7.16 10.30
CA VAL A 44 0.97 -7.72 11.14
C VAL A 44 -0.40 -7.65 10.47
N ASN A 45 -0.44 -7.52 9.16
CA ASN A 45 -1.68 -7.42 8.38
C ASN A 45 -2.69 -8.47 8.85
N PRO A 46 -3.89 -8.04 9.34
CA PRO A 46 -4.88 -8.98 9.88
C PRO A 46 -5.68 -9.69 8.80
N GLU A 47 -5.60 -9.24 7.55
CA GLU A 47 -6.42 -9.80 6.46
C GLU A 47 -5.58 -9.95 5.19
N PRO A 48 -4.60 -10.88 5.18
CA PRO A 48 -3.79 -11.12 3.98
C PRO A 48 -4.66 -11.44 2.78
N GLY A 49 -4.34 -10.84 1.64
CA GLY A 49 -5.11 -11.01 0.42
C GLY A 49 -6.25 -10.01 0.27
N VAL A 50 -6.88 -9.58 1.36
CA VAL A 50 -7.90 -8.51 1.34
C VAL A 50 -7.20 -7.16 1.40
N ILE A 51 -6.26 -7.00 2.35
CA ILE A 51 -5.37 -5.84 2.38
C ILE A 51 -4.13 -6.25 1.57
N PRO A 52 -3.95 -5.71 0.35
CA PRO A 52 -2.93 -6.23 -0.57
C PRO A 52 -1.52 -5.74 -0.22
N CYS A 53 -1.00 -6.16 0.91
CA CYS A 53 0.30 -5.72 1.41
C CYS A 53 1.45 -6.07 0.46
N HIS A 54 1.27 -7.09 -0.41
CA HIS A 54 2.27 -7.44 -1.41
C HIS A 54 2.47 -6.34 -2.46
N ARG A 55 1.53 -5.40 -2.59
CA ARG A 55 1.63 -4.29 -3.54
C ARG A 55 2.46 -3.12 -3.01
N VAL A 56 3.05 -3.25 -1.82
CA VAL A 56 3.92 -2.22 -1.25
C VAL A 56 5.37 -2.71 -1.36
N VAL A 57 6.21 -1.89 -2.01
CA VAL A 57 7.60 -2.24 -2.28
C VAL A 57 8.51 -1.11 -1.80
N ARG A 58 9.82 -1.36 -1.82
CA ARG A 58 10.80 -0.34 -1.48
C ARG A 58 10.85 0.73 -2.56
N ARG A 59 11.47 1.85 -2.22
CA ARG A 59 11.53 3.02 -3.13
C ARG A 59 12.14 2.67 -4.49
N ASP A 60 13.10 1.77 -4.53
CA ASP A 60 13.73 1.33 -5.78
C ASP A 60 12.96 0.20 -6.47
N GLY A 61 11.84 -0.23 -5.91
CA GLY A 61 11.04 -1.32 -6.46
C GLY A 61 11.38 -2.69 -5.87
N ALA A 62 12.34 -2.77 -4.96
CA ALA A 62 12.76 -4.06 -4.41
C ALA A 62 11.64 -4.69 -3.58
N VAL A 63 11.41 -5.99 -3.80
CA VAL A 63 10.55 -6.78 -2.93
C VAL A 63 11.26 -7.01 -1.60
N SER A 64 10.48 -7.25 -0.55
CA SER A 64 11.02 -7.31 0.80
C SER A 64 11.34 -8.73 1.24
N PRO A 65 12.58 -9.01 1.68
CA PRO A 65 12.89 -10.31 2.29
C PRO A 65 12.08 -10.56 3.56
N ALA A 66 11.60 -9.48 4.19
CA ALA A 66 10.80 -9.55 5.41
C ALA A 66 9.31 -9.62 5.13
N PHE A 67 8.89 -9.83 3.87
CA PHE A 67 7.48 -9.99 3.54
C PHE A 67 6.89 -11.12 4.39
N ALA A 68 5.94 -10.77 5.26
CA ALA A 68 5.46 -11.66 6.34
C ALA A 68 4.76 -12.92 5.83
N PHE A 69 4.31 -12.93 4.59
CA PHE A 69 3.47 -13.98 4.05
C PHE A 69 4.18 -14.80 2.98
N GLY A 70 5.45 -15.09 3.19
CA GLY A 70 6.21 -15.98 2.33
C GLY A 70 7.53 -15.44 1.81
N GLY A 71 7.98 -14.28 2.28
CA GLY A 71 9.25 -13.69 1.89
C GLY A 71 9.24 -13.06 0.50
N SER A 72 10.42 -12.65 0.02
CA SER A 72 10.54 -11.90 -1.23
C SER A 72 10.07 -12.69 -2.45
N ASN A 73 10.35 -13.99 -2.48
CA ASN A 73 9.95 -14.83 -3.62
C ASN A 73 8.43 -14.90 -3.74
N ARG A 74 7.74 -15.02 -2.61
CA ARG A 74 6.28 -15.07 -2.62
C ARG A 74 5.68 -13.72 -3.01
N GLN A 75 6.26 -12.63 -2.53
CA GLN A 75 5.81 -11.30 -2.92
C GLN A 75 5.96 -11.09 -4.43
N ALA A 76 7.11 -11.46 -4.99
CA ALA A 76 7.33 -11.34 -6.43
C ALA A 76 6.34 -12.19 -7.22
N GLU A 77 6.07 -13.39 -6.78
CA GLU A 77 5.12 -14.28 -7.43
C GLU A 77 3.71 -13.67 -7.45
N LEU A 78 3.26 -13.14 -6.32
CA LEU A 78 1.95 -12.50 -6.24
C LEU A 78 1.84 -11.31 -7.19
N LEU A 79 2.89 -10.49 -7.25
CA LEU A 79 2.90 -9.34 -8.15
C LEU A 79 2.92 -9.75 -9.62
N LYS A 80 3.71 -10.74 -9.97
CA LYS A 80 3.76 -11.25 -11.35
C LYS A 80 2.42 -11.83 -11.77
N ASN A 81 1.73 -12.49 -10.87
CA ASN A 81 0.39 -13.02 -11.13
C ASN A 81 -0.63 -11.91 -11.39
N GLU A 82 -0.36 -10.71 -10.92
CA GLU A 82 -1.21 -9.55 -11.17
C GLU A 82 -0.79 -8.76 -12.41
N GLY A 83 0.23 -9.22 -13.13
CA GLY A 83 0.69 -8.56 -14.34
C GLY A 83 1.76 -7.50 -14.12
N VAL A 84 2.31 -7.40 -12.91
CA VAL A 84 3.37 -6.42 -12.61
C VAL A 84 4.67 -6.89 -13.23
N GLY A 85 5.29 -6.01 -14.03
CA GLY A 85 6.58 -6.29 -14.66
C GLY A 85 7.75 -5.95 -13.76
N PHE A 86 8.82 -6.71 -13.94
CA PHE A 86 10.05 -6.55 -13.16
C PHE A 86 11.21 -6.20 -14.09
N THR A 87 12.19 -5.47 -13.58
CA THR A 87 13.43 -5.17 -14.30
C THR A 87 14.48 -6.24 -14.07
N ASP A 88 14.39 -6.96 -12.94
CA ASP A 88 15.21 -8.14 -12.64
C ASP A 88 14.41 -9.04 -11.69
N GLU A 89 15.08 -10.02 -11.06
CA GLU A 89 14.40 -11.01 -10.23
C GLU A 89 13.69 -10.42 -9.00
N SER A 90 14.13 -9.27 -8.52
CA SER A 90 13.70 -8.74 -7.23
C SER A 90 13.23 -7.29 -7.27
N HIS A 91 13.22 -6.66 -8.45
CA HIS A 91 12.85 -5.24 -8.57
C HIS A 91 11.71 -5.05 -9.57
N VAL A 92 10.66 -4.40 -9.11
CA VAL A 92 9.54 -3.99 -9.95
C VAL A 92 9.98 -2.88 -10.89
N ASP A 93 9.49 -2.88 -12.12
CA ASP A 93 9.66 -1.79 -13.07
C ASP A 93 8.82 -0.59 -12.60
N MET A 94 9.41 0.26 -11.78
CA MET A 94 8.70 1.36 -11.12
C MET A 94 8.20 2.41 -12.11
N ALA A 95 8.92 2.62 -13.21
CA ALA A 95 8.50 3.61 -14.20
C ALA A 95 7.14 3.27 -14.81
N ARG A 96 6.81 1.99 -14.89
CA ARG A 96 5.57 1.52 -15.52
C ARG A 96 4.49 1.13 -14.53
N PHE A 97 4.86 0.65 -13.34
CA PHE A 97 3.91 -0.02 -12.44
C PHE A 97 3.70 0.68 -11.10
N CYS A 98 4.51 1.66 -10.77
CA CYS A 98 4.30 2.42 -9.53
C CYS A 98 3.17 3.44 -9.72
N VAL A 99 2.24 3.49 -8.76
CA VAL A 99 1.21 4.54 -8.78
C VAL A 99 1.87 5.90 -8.62
N ARG A 100 1.29 6.94 -9.21
CA ARG A 100 1.85 8.30 -9.13
C ARG A 100 1.71 8.87 -7.74
N ALA A 101 0.53 8.70 -7.13
CA ALA A 101 0.23 9.24 -5.83
C ALA A 101 -0.98 8.52 -5.27
N LEU A 102 -1.13 8.59 -3.96
CA LEU A 102 -2.31 8.09 -3.26
C LEU A 102 -3.01 9.29 -2.59
N PRO A 103 -4.33 9.27 -2.47
CA PRO A 103 -5.04 10.35 -1.80
C PRO A 103 -4.72 10.36 -0.31
N TYR A 104 -4.86 11.53 0.31
CA TYR A 104 -4.69 11.65 1.75
C TYR A 104 -5.78 10.88 2.48
N ILE A 105 -5.38 10.10 3.47
CA ILE A 105 -6.28 9.33 4.32
C ILE A 105 -6.45 10.09 5.63
N ALA A 106 -7.64 10.62 5.87
CA ALA A 106 -7.92 11.41 7.07
C ALA A 106 -7.86 10.56 8.34
N GLU A 107 -7.55 11.20 9.45
CA GLU A 107 -7.49 10.52 10.75
C GLU A 107 -8.82 10.01 11.24
N SER A 108 -9.90 10.75 10.91
CA SER A 108 -11.25 10.35 11.33
C SER A 108 -12.14 10.17 10.13
N VAL A 109 -13.01 9.15 10.19
CA VAL A 109 -14.09 8.92 9.25
C VAL A 109 -15.34 9.40 9.96
N SER A 110 -15.94 10.48 9.51
CA SER A 110 -17.21 10.92 10.05
C SER A 110 -18.35 10.42 9.21
N TYR A 111 -18.40 10.24 9.41
CA TYR A 111 -19.11 10.03 9.01
C TYR A 111 -19.88 10.23 8.38
N THR A 112 -20.15 10.32 8.46
CA THR A 112 -20.51 10.32 7.78
C THR A 112 -20.77 10.49 7.21
N HIS A 113 -21.17 10.61 7.42
CA HIS A 113 -21.40 10.54 6.59
C HIS A 113 -21.37 10.79 5.95
N LEU A 114 -21.68 11.14 6.32
CA LEU A 114 -21.73 11.28 5.41
C LEU A 114 -21.63 11.56 4.73
N THR A 115 -21.90 11.98 5.01
CA THR A 115 -21.83 12.12 4.00
C THR A 115 -21.69 12.43 3.33
N LEU A 116 -22.13 12.85 3.65
CA LEU A 116 -22.02 13.01 2.67
C LEU A 116 -21.94 13.38 2.12
N PRO A 117 -22.07 13.86 2.37
CA PRO A 117 -21.99 14.10 1.51
C PRO A 117 -21.81 14.29 1.01
N THR A 118 -22.43 14.75 1.50
CA THR A 118 -22.31 14.74 0.67
C THR A 118 -22.05 14.90 0.22
N ASN A 119 -22.49 15.25 0.80
CA ASN A 119 -22.31 15.18 0.11
C ASN A 119 -22.02 15.51 -0.17
N SER A 120 -22.31 16.08 0.21
CA SER A 120 -22.23 16.08 -0.36
C SER A 120 -22.07 16.35 -0.55
N LEU A 121 -22.42 16.76 0.08
CA LEU A 121 -22.48 16.68 -0.44
C LEU A 121 -22.40 16.90 -0.75
N VAL A 122 -22.50 17.41 -0.37
CA VAL A 122 -22.52 17.21 -1.10
C VAL A 122 -22.60 17.04 -1.33
#